data_1e09a9eab1108c25cc8e62d5e6c37891
#
_entry.id   1e09a9eab1108c25cc8e62d5e6c37891
#
_cell.length_a   1.000
_cell.length_b   1.000
_cell.length_c   1.000
_cell.angle_alpha   90.00
_cell.angle_beta   90.00
_cell.angle_gamma   90.00
#
_symmetry.space_group_name_H-M   'P 1'
#
loop_
_entity.id
_entity.type
_entity.pdbx_description
1 polymer ?
#
loop_
_entity_poly.entity_id
_entity_poly.type
_entity_poly.pdbx_seq_one_letter_code
_entity_poly.pdbx_strand_id
1 'polypeptide(L)'
;GPPPEGANSAYDHLVSFTDAAKLGPLRITLRDGKTVEFKLPAGSVSGQQIRIPGKGAAGPGGNGDAMVTLKIGKHPFYERDGDNIRLELPISLKEAINGAKVKVPTIDGAVMLIVPAGAQSGTTMRIKGRGFAKKGGERGDQLVTLHIRLPADMAALAALAEALPDDPNIRSDLGL
;
A
#
# COMPACT_ATOMS: atom_id res chain seq x y z
N GLY A 1 5.87 -49.52 -12.02
CA GLY A 1 5.38 -48.23 -12.48
C GLY A 1 6.51 -47.24 -12.71
N PRO A 2 6.21 -46.02 -13.17
CA PRO A 2 7.24 -45.00 -13.36
C PRO A 2 7.89 -44.64 -12.03
N PRO A 3 9.16 -44.20 -12.02
CA PRO A 3 9.83 -43.78 -10.81
C PRO A 3 9.09 -42.57 -10.20
N PRO A 4 9.03 -42.45 -8.86
CA PRO A 4 8.39 -41.32 -8.23
C PRO A 4 9.19 -40.04 -8.39
N GLU A 5 8.47 -38.93 -8.48
CA GLU A 5 9.06 -37.59 -8.36
C GLU A 5 9.51 -37.32 -6.93
N GLY A 6 10.44 -36.38 -6.77
CA GLY A 6 10.86 -35.89 -5.49
C GLY A 6 9.72 -35.13 -4.78
N ALA A 7 9.87 -34.90 -3.49
CA ALA A 7 8.90 -34.14 -2.70
C ALA A 7 8.89 -32.66 -3.10
N ASN A 8 7.75 -32.00 -2.90
CA ASN A 8 7.69 -30.56 -2.99
C ASN A 8 8.43 -29.92 -1.79
N SER A 9 9.03 -28.79 -2.02
CA SER A 9 9.70 -28.02 -0.99
C SER A 9 8.90 -26.76 -0.68
N ALA A 10 8.66 -26.49 0.60
CA ALA A 10 7.92 -25.33 1.05
C ALA A 10 8.87 -24.18 1.44
N TYR A 11 8.53 -22.98 1.03
CA TYR A 11 9.25 -21.75 1.33
C TYR A 11 8.28 -20.66 1.73
N ASP A 12 8.70 -19.80 2.66
CA ASP A 12 8.06 -18.52 2.91
C ASP A 12 8.94 -17.44 2.28
N HIS A 13 8.33 -16.48 1.61
CA HIS A 13 9.05 -15.38 0.97
C HIS A 13 8.42 -14.05 1.35
N LEU A 14 9.22 -13.20 1.98
CA LEU A 14 8.79 -11.86 2.37
C LEU A 14 8.92 -10.92 1.17
N VAL A 15 7.83 -10.25 0.84
CA VAL A 15 7.75 -9.26 -0.23
C VAL A 15 7.38 -7.92 0.38
N SER A 16 8.11 -6.86 0.02
CA SER A 16 7.75 -5.53 0.48
C SER A 16 6.42 -5.09 -0.13
N PHE A 17 5.71 -4.21 0.58
CA PHE A 17 4.47 -3.62 0.10
C PHE A 17 4.65 -2.98 -1.29
N THR A 18 5.72 -2.21 -1.47
CA THR A 18 6.02 -1.51 -2.72
C THR A 18 6.31 -2.49 -3.87
N ASP A 19 7.11 -3.52 -3.62
CA ASP A 19 7.41 -4.53 -4.64
C ASP A 19 6.16 -5.30 -5.04
N ALA A 20 5.30 -5.63 -4.09
CA ALA A 20 4.03 -6.29 -4.38
C ALA A 20 3.11 -5.39 -5.23
N ALA A 21 3.05 -4.10 -4.91
CA ALA A 21 2.20 -3.16 -5.64
C ALA A 21 2.64 -2.98 -7.10
N LYS A 22 3.94 -2.99 -7.35
CA LYS A 22 4.53 -2.81 -8.68
C LYS A 22 4.67 -4.10 -9.47
N LEU A 23 4.42 -5.26 -8.86
CA LEU A 23 4.70 -6.57 -9.44
C LEU A 23 6.16 -6.70 -9.89
N GLY A 24 7.08 -6.22 -9.08
CA GLY A 24 8.50 -6.33 -9.32
C GLY A 24 8.94 -7.79 -9.43
N PRO A 25 10.03 -8.07 -10.15
CA PRO A 25 10.58 -9.41 -10.17
C PRO A 25 11.05 -9.79 -8.77
N LEU A 26 10.76 -11.02 -8.37
CA LEU A 26 11.14 -11.56 -7.07
C LEU A 26 12.23 -12.60 -7.25
N ARG A 27 13.08 -12.73 -6.25
CA ARG A 27 14.18 -13.66 -6.23
C ARG A 27 14.17 -14.43 -4.92
N ILE A 28 14.17 -15.75 -5.01
CA ILE A 28 14.23 -16.62 -3.83
C ILE A 28 15.48 -17.50 -3.90
N THR A 29 16.17 -17.66 -2.78
CA THR A 29 17.26 -18.59 -2.64
C THR A 29 16.73 -19.92 -2.11
N LEU A 30 16.91 -20.98 -2.88
CA LEU A 30 16.47 -22.32 -2.54
C LEU A 30 17.43 -22.98 -1.54
N ARG A 31 16.98 -24.10 -0.94
CA ARG A 31 17.79 -24.85 0.03
C ARG A 31 19.11 -25.39 -0.54
N ASP A 32 19.18 -25.64 -1.84
CA ASP A 32 20.42 -26.05 -2.52
C ASP A 32 21.37 -24.88 -2.82
N GLY A 33 21.03 -23.67 -2.40
CA GLY A 33 21.82 -22.46 -2.61
C GLY A 33 21.59 -21.78 -3.95
N LYS A 34 20.83 -22.38 -4.85
CA LYS A 34 20.48 -21.77 -6.14
C LYS A 34 19.43 -20.69 -5.96
N THR A 35 19.52 -19.68 -6.80
CA THR A 35 18.57 -18.56 -6.80
C THR A 35 17.63 -18.69 -8.00
N VAL A 36 16.35 -18.47 -7.76
CA VAL A 36 15.31 -18.50 -8.80
C VAL A 36 14.61 -17.17 -8.83
N GLU A 37 14.45 -16.61 -10.02
CA GLU A 37 13.61 -15.44 -10.25
C GLU A 37 12.21 -15.90 -10.66
N PHE A 38 11.21 -15.18 -10.17
CA PHE A 38 9.82 -15.41 -10.55
C PHE A 38 9.04 -14.11 -10.52
N LYS A 39 7.92 -14.09 -11.23
CA LYS A 39 7.03 -12.93 -11.26
C LYS A 39 5.89 -13.11 -10.30
N LEU A 40 5.57 -12.03 -9.59
CA LEU A 40 4.40 -11.98 -8.75
C LEU A 40 3.16 -11.86 -9.64
N PRO A 41 2.17 -12.78 -9.54
CA PRO A 41 0.92 -12.61 -10.27
C PRO A 41 0.17 -11.36 -9.83
N ALA A 42 -0.48 -10.69 -10.78
CA ALA A 42 -1.32 -9.54 -10.47
C ALA A 42 -2.43 -9.93 -9.49
N GLY A 43 -2.70 -9.07 -8.52
CA GLY A 43 -3.71 -9.33 -7.50
C GLY A 43 -3.25 -10.25 -6.37
N SER A 44 -1.97 -10.63 -6.33
CA SER A 44 -1.43 -11.47 -5.24
C SER A 44 -1.69 -10.82 -3.88
N VAL A 45 -2.06 -11.66 -2.93
CA VAL A 45 -2.31 -11.24 -1.54
C VAL A 45 -1.40 -12.02 -0.58
N SER A 46 -1.19 -11.48 0.61
CA SER A 46 -0.39 -12.15 1.63
C SER A 46 -1.01 -13.50 1.99
N GLY A 47 -0.18 -14.53 2.12
CA GLY A 47 -0.61 -15.90 2.35
C GLY A 47 -0.83 -16.72 1.08
N GLN A 48 -0.82 -16.10 -0.08
CA GLN A 48 -0.97 -16.82 -1.36
C GLN A 48 0.25 -17.69 -1.64
N GLN A 49 0.02 -18.91 -2.16
CA GLN A 49 1.08 -19.79 -2.60
C GLN A 49 1.33 -19.64 -4.10
N ILE A 50 2.62 -19.70 -4.46
CA ILE A 50 3.06 -19.76 -5.84
C ILE A 50 3.84 -21.05 -6.01
N ARG A 51 3.52 -21.83 -7.06
CA ARG A 51 4.24 -23.04 -7.44
C ARG A 51 5.32 -22.68 -8.45
N ILE A 52 6.57 -23.11 -8.16
CA ILE A 52 7.67 -23.03 -9.11
C ILE A 52 8.01 -24.46 -9.52
N PRO A 53 7.65 -24.86 -10.76
CA PRO A 53 7.81 -26.24 -11.22
C PRO A 53 9.28 -26.68 -11.24
N GLY A 54 9.52 -27.90 -10.82
CA GLY A 54 10.83 -28.54 -10.89
C GLY A 54 11.87 -28.01 -9.91
N LYS A 55 11.48 -27.18 -8.94
CA LYS A 55 12.40 -26.55 -7.97
C LYS A 55 12.25 -27.10 -6.54
N GLY A 56 11.58 -28.25 -6.39
CA GLY A 56 11.52 -29.02 -5.16
C GLY A 56 12.67 -30.00 -5.03
N ALA A 57 12.49 -31.00 -4.18
CA ALA A 57 13.50 -32.04 -3.95
C ALA A 57 13.72 -32.92 -5.17
N ALA A 58 14.94 -33.39 -5.35
CA ALA A 58 15.28 -34.35 -6.41
C ALA A 58 14.68 -35.72 -6.11
N GLY A 59 14.25 -36.40 -7.14
CA GLY A 59 13.77 -37.79 -7.09
C GLY A 59 14.12 -38.55 -8.35
N PRO A 60 14.01 -39.89 -8.36
CA PRO A 60 14.36 -40.72 -9.52
C PRO A 60 13.49 -40.44 -10.74
N GLY A 61 12.26 -39.98 -10.55
CA GLY A 61 11.32 -39.62 -11.63
C GLY A 61 11.33 -38.15 -11.98
N GLY A 62 12.22 -37.36 -11.39
CA GLY A 62 12.32 -35.93 -11.57
C GLY A 62 12.22 -35.16 -10.27
N ASN A 63 12.35 -33.83 -10.33
CA ASN A 63 12.22 -32.98 -9.16
C ASN A 63 10.76 -32.70 -8.82
N GLY A 64 10.46 -32.57 -7.54
CA GLY A 64 9.21 -31.96 -7.10
C GLY A 64 9.20 -30.46 -7.40
N ASP A 65 8.23 -29.76 -6.85
CA ASP A 65 8.07 -28.32 -7.07
C ASP A 65 8.40 -27.52 -5.81
N ALA A 66 8.80 -26.27 -5.97
CA ALA A 66 8.86 -25.33 -4.86
C ALA A 66 7.47 -24.70 -4.68
N MET A 67 6.99 -24.73 -3.45
CA MET A 67 5.73 -24.10 -3.03
C MET A 67 6.08 -22.89 -2.18
N VAL A 68 5.92 -21.71 -2.75
CA VAL A 68 6.31 -20.44 -2.11
C VAL A 68 5.08 -19.74 -1.56
N THR A 69 5.04 -19.58 -0.25
CA THR A 69 4.01 -18.78 0.41
C THR A 69 4.50 -17.34 0.52
N LEU A 70 3.74 -16.42 -0.08
CA LEU A 70 4.06 -15.01 -0.07
C LEU A 70 3.67 -14.40 1.28
N LYS A 71 4.57 -13.61 1.85
CA LYS A 71 4.31 -12.77 3.01
C LYS A 71 4.51 -11.32 2.58
N ILE A 72 3.41 -10.63 2.26
CA ILE A 72 3.46 -9.22 1.85
C ILE A 72 3.49 -8.37 3.11
N GLY A 73 4.57 -7.60 3.27
CA GLY A 73 4.77 -6.73 4.42
C GLY A 73 3.78 -5.57 4.44
N LYS A 74 3.48 -5.11 5.65
CA LYS A 74 2.74 -3.86 5.86
C LYS A 74 3.67 -2.68 5.65
N HIS A 75 3.11 -1.55 5.21
CA HIS A 75 3.86 -0.30 5.07
C HIS A 75 3.52 0.64 6.24
N PRO A 76 4.47 1.49 6.69
CA PRO A 76 4.21 2.41 7.81
C PRO A 76 3.05 3.40 7.58
N PHE A 77 2.78 3.78 6.33
CA PHE A 77 1.75 4.77 6.04
C PHE A 77 0.89 4.48 4.79
N TYR A 78 1.23 3.47 3.99
CA TYR A 78 0.35 3.00 2.92
C TYR A 78 -0.50 1.84 3.41
N GLU A 79 -1.76 1.84 3.04
CA GLU A 79 -2.69 0.75 3.31
C GLU A 79 -3.31 0.28 2.01
N ARG A 80 -3.39 -1.03 1.81
CA ARG A 80 -4.00 -1.61 0.63
C ARG A 80 -5.52 -1.65 0.80
N ASP A 81 -6.23 -1.19 -0.22
CA ASP A 81 -7.68 -1.29 -0.33
C ASP A 81 -8.02 -1.81 -1.74
N GLY A 82 -8.13 -3.15 -1.85
CA GLY A 82 -8.26 -3.79 -3.16
C GLY A 82 -7.03 -3.50 -4.03
N ASP A 83 -7.23 -2.82 -5.15
CA ASP A 83 -6.15 -2.37 -6.03
C ASP A 83 -5.73 -0.93 -5.74
N ASN A 84 -6.38 -0.26 -4.81
CA ASN A 84 -6.04 1.09 -4.41
C ASN A 84 -5.09 1.10 -3.21
N ILE A 85 -4.36 2.18 -3.08
CA ILE A 85 -3.51 2.45 -1.93
C ILE A 85 -4.09 3.66 -1.19
N ARG A 86 -4.37 3.50 0.10
CA ARG A 86 -4.83 4.60 0.94
C ARG A 86 -3.65 5.23 1.68
N LEU A 87 -3.69 6.55 1.77
CA LEU A 87 -2.75 7.36 2.53
C LEU A 87 -3.51 8.45 3.28
N GLU A 88 -3.25 8.58 4.57
CA GLU A 88 -3.67 9.76 5.32
C GLU A 88 -2.60 10.84 5.19
N LEU A 89 -2.99 12.00 4.70
CA LEU A 89 -2.09 13.14 4.49
C LEU A 89 -2.38 14.21 5.53
N PRO A 90 -1.47 14.44 6.48
CA PRO A 90 -1.59 15.58 7.36
C PRO A 90 -1.42 16.87 6.58
N ILE A 91 -2.31 17.83 6.83
CA ILE A 91 -2.19 19.20 6.34
C ILE A 91 -2.32 20.16 7.52
N SER A 92 -1.70 21.31 7.40
CA SER A 92 -1.83 22.34 8.42
C SER A 92 -3.18 23.07 8.31
N LEU A 93 -3.58 23.72 9.39
CA LEU A 93 -4.77 24.58 9.37
C LEU A 93 -4.63 25.69 8.32
N LYS A 94 -3.45 26.27 8.22
CA LYS A 94 -3.16 27.30 7.20
C LYS A 94 -3.33 26.76 5.78
N GLU A 95 -2.82 25.57 5.50
CA GLU A 95 -2.97 24.91 4.20
C GLU A 95 -4.44 24.60 3.90
N ALA A 96 -5.18 24.15 4.89
CA ALA A 96 -6.61 23.88 4.73
C ALA A 96 -7.41 25.14 4.40
N ILE A 97 -7.12 26.26 5.04
CA ILE A 97 -7.82 27.53 4.83
C ILE A 97 -7.47 28.14 3.47
N ASN A 98 -6.18 28.23 3.17
CA ASN A 98 -5.68 28.97 2.01
C ASN A 98 -5.53 28.11 0.76
N GLY A 99 -5.58 26.80 0.89
CA GLY A 99 -5.11 25.90 -0.13
C GLY A 99 -3.58 25.87 -0.18
N ALA A 100 -3.04 24.85 -0.80
CA ALA A 100 -1.59 24.68 -0.92
C ALA A 100 -1.25 23.64 -1.99
N LYS A 101 -0.04 23.73 -2.51
CA LYS A 101 0.60 22.61 -3.22
C LYS A 101 1.43 21.86 -2.21
N VAL A 102 1.10 20.59 -1.99
CA VAL A 102 1.81 19.76 -1.01
C VAL A 102 2.43 18.55 -1.67
N LYS A 103 3.60 18.18 -1.18
CA LYS A 103 4.31 17.00 -1.65
C LYS A 103 3.70 15.76 -1.02
N VAL A 104 3.33 14.79 -1.83
CA VAL A 104 2.70 13.54 -1.39
C VAL A 104 3.56 12.37 -1.84
N PRO A 105 3.91 11.45 -0.94
CA PRO A 105 4.63 10.25 -1.33
C PRO A 105 3.71 9.31 -2.11
N THR A 106 4.26 8.67 -3.13
CA THR A 106 3.66 7.53 -3.81
C THR A 106 4.68 6.41 -3.90
N ILE A 107 4.23 5.21 -4.22
CA ILE A 107 5.15 4.09 -4.42
C ILE A 107 6.09 4.29 -5.62
N ASP A 108 5.83 5.27 -6.47
CA ASP A 108 6.66 5.62 -7.63
C ASP A 108 7.45 6.92 -7.42
N GLY A 109 7.47 7.44 -6.21
CA GLY A 109 8.09 8.71 -5.88
C GLY A 109 7.07 9.78 -5.52
N ALA A 110 7.55 10.92 -5.07
CA ALA A 110 6.69 12.01 -4.64
C ALA A 110 6.04 12.74 -5.81
N VAL A 111 4.80 13.16 -5.62
CA VAL A 111 4.07 14.02 -6.56
C VAL A 111 3.54 15.24 -5.82
N MET A 112 3.21 16.30 -6.55
CA MET A 112 2.59 17.49 -5.98
C MET A 112 1.07 17.35 -6.08
N LEU A 113 0.39 17.57 -4.95
CA LEU A 113 -1.06 17.56 -4.83
C LEU A 113 -1.54 18.98 -4.54
N ILE A 114 -2.57 19.42 -5.28
CA ILE A 114 -3.19 20.71 -5.03
C ILE A 114 -4.33 20.51 -4.03
N VAL A 115 -4.14 21.04 -2.82
CA VAL A 115 -5.18 21.08 -1.79
C VAL A 115 -5.99 22.37 -2.01
N PRO A 116 -7.31 22.25 -2.26
CA PRO A 116 -8.13 23.45 -2.46
C PRO A 116 -8.29 24.26 -1.18
N ALA A 117 -8.47 25.57 -1.31
CA ALA A 117 -8.80 26.43 -0.19
C ALA A 117 -10.14 26.00 0.43
N GLY A 118 -10.22 26.01 1.75
CA GLY A 118 -11.40 25.55 2.49
C GLY A 118 -11.53 24.04 2.59
N ALA A 119 -10.43 23.31 2.43
CA ALA A 119 -10.43 21.86 2.55
C ALA A 119 -10.85 21.41 3.95
N GLN A 120 -11.55 20.28 4.00
CA GLN A 120 -12.01 19.67 5.24
C GLN A 120 -11.29 18.34 5.50
N SER A 121 -11.10 18.02 6.78
CA SER A 121 -10.63 16.68 7.16
C SER A 121 -11.61 15.61 6.67
N GLY A 122 -11.07 14.48 6.24
CA GLY A 122 -11.86 13.38 5.69
C GLY A 122 -12.11 13.46 4.19
N THR A 123 -11.79 14.59 3.55
CA THR A 123 -11.86 14.70 2.09
C THR A 123 -10.85 13.77 1.45
N THR A 124 -11.29 12.96 0.52
CA THR A 124 -10.42 12.02 -0.22
C THR A 124 -10.15 12.57 -1.61
N MET A 125 -8.88 12.63 -1.97
CA MET A 125 -8.42 13.04 -3.29
C MET A 125 -7.73 11.84 -3.96
N ARG A 126 -7.84 11.77 -5.28
CA ARG A 126 -7.35 10.63 -6.06
C ARG A 126 -6.08 11.00 -6.83
N ILE A 127 -5.06 10.16 -6.70
CA ILE A 127 -3.89 10.20 -7.56
C ILE A 127 -3.97 8.99 -8.47
N LYS A 128 -4.36 9.23 -9.72
CA LYS A 128 -4.66 8.18 -10.69
C LYS A 128 -3.42 7.35 -11.02
N GLY A 129 -3.60 6.03 -11.08
CA GLY A 129 -2.58 5.11 -11.56
C GLY A 129 -1.43 4.87 -10.58
N ARG A 130 -1.59 5.19 -9.29
CA ARG A 130 -0.55 5.03 -8.27
C ARG A 130 -0.86 3.93 -7.24
N GLY A 131 -1.80 3.04 -7.58
CA GLY A 131 -2.15 1.89 -6.78
C GLY A 131 -1.42 0.62 -7.18
N PHE A 132 -2.02 -0.51 -6.87
CA PHE A 132 -1.52 -1.84 -7.21
C PHE A 132 -1.70 -2.12 -8.70
N ALA A 133 -0.71 -2.79 -9.29
CA ALA A 133 -0.81 -3.27 -10.65
C ALA A 133 -1.86 -4.38 -10.73
N LYS A 134 -2.69 -4.31 -11.77
CA LYS A 134 -3.74 -5.28 -12.07
C LYS A 134 -3.33 -6.16 -13.23
N LYS A 135 -4.07 -7.26 -13.42
CA LYS A 135 -3.96 -8.08 -14.60
C LYS A 135 -4.22 -7.24 -15.85
N GLY A 136 -3.30 -7.28 -16.82
CA GLY A 136 -3.39 -6.46 -18.03
C GLY A 136 -2.55 -5.18 -18.02
N GLY A 137 -1.86 -4.88 -16.93
CA GLY A 137 -0.90 -3.77 -16.84
C GLY A 137 -1.47 -2.47 -16.31
N GLU A 138 -2.77 -2.34 -16.16
CA GLU A 138 -3.37 -1.19 -15.50
C GLU A 138 -3.04 -1.20 -14.00
N ARG A 139 -3.11 -0.03 -13.40
CA ARG A 139 -2.90 0.12 -11.97
C ARG A 139 -4.12 0.76 -11.32
N GLY A 140 -4.39 0.38 -10.08
CA GLY A 140 -5.32 1.11 -9.24
C GLY A 140 -4.81 2.51 -8.94
N ASP A 141 -5.47 3.19 -8.03
CA ASP A 141 -5.19 4.58 -7.69
C ASP A 141 -4.69 4.71 -6.25
N GLN A 142 -4.02 5.82 -5.96
CA GLN A 142 -3.79 6.21 -4.58
C GLN A 142 -4.89 7.15 -4.13
N LEU A 143 -5.50 6.84 -3.00
CA LEU A 143 -6.54 7.63 -2.37
C LEU A 143 -5.93 8.35 -1.18
N VAL A 144 -5.91 9.68 -1.23
CA VAL A 144 -5.31 10.53 -0.21
C VAL A 144 -6.42 11.17 0.60
N THR A 145 -6.52 10.82 1.87
CA THR A 145 -7.48 11.42 2.79
C THR A 145 -6.81 12.53 3.57
N LEU A 146 -7.32 13.74 3.44
CA LEU A 146 -6.80 14.91 4.13
C LEU A 146 -7.13 14.85 5.62
N HIS A 147 -6.14 15.18 6.44
CA HIS A 147 -6.28 15.22 7.89
C HIS A 147 -5.69 16.52 8.42
N ILE A 148 -6.55 17.43 8.85
CA ILE A 148 -6.12 18.73 9.36
C ILE A 148 -5.52 18.54 10.75
N ARG A 149 -4.30 19.00 10.94
CA ARG A 149 -3.64 19.05 12.24
C ARG A 149 -3.52 20.48 12.71
N LEU A 150 -3.92 20.70 13.95
CA LEU A 150 -3.69 21.98 14.62
C LEU A 150 -2.19 22.10 14.96
N PRO A 151 -1.66 23.34 15.04
CA PRO A 151 -0.29 23.55 15.50
C PRO A 151 -0.06 22.95 16.89
N ALA A 152 1.16 22.49 17.16
CA ALA A 152 1.53 22.02 18.51
C ALA A 152 1.45 23.17 19.53
N ASP A 153 1.87 24.37 19.15
CA ASP A 153 1.70 25.58 19.95
C ASP A 153 0.36 26.23 19.59
N MET A 154 -0.58 26.17 20.52
CA MET A 154 -1.92 26.71 20.36
C MET A 154 -2.01 28.20 20.66
N ALA A 155 -0.97 28.81 21.22
CA ALA A 155 -1.00 30.21 21.64
C ALA A 155 -1.32 31.16 20.47
N ALA A 156 -0.80 30.90 19.29
CA ALA A 156 -1.07 31.68 18.08
C ALA A 156 -2.55 31.70 17.66
N LEU A 157 -3.31 30.66 18.07
CA LEU A 157 -4.71 30.49 17.72
C LEU A 157 -5.67 30.93 18.83
N ALA A 158 -5.17 31.15 20.03
CA ALA A 158 -6.03 31.40 21.21
C ALA A 158 -6.92 32.66 21.04
N ALA A 159 -6.34 33.74 20.57
CA ALA A 159 -7.10 34.99 20.33
C ALA A 159 -8.11 34.82 19.18
N LEU A 160 -7.73 34.11 18.15
CA LEU A 160 -8.63 33.81 17.03
C LEU A 160 -9.79 32.92 17.46
N ALA A 161 -9.52 31.93 18.31
CA ALA A 161 -10.56 31.04 18.82
C ALA A 161 -11.66 31.78 19.56
N GLU A 162 -11.32 32.82 20.37
CA GLU A 162 -12.27 33.64 21.06
C GLU A 162 -13.21 34.40 20.10
N ALA A 163 -12.73 34.73 18.91
CA ALA A 163 -13.53 35.48 17.92
C ALA A 163 -14.36 34.56 17.01
N LEU A 164 -14.14 33.24 17.06
CA LEU A 164 -14.90 32.31 16.24
C LEU A 164 -16.32 32.14 16.82
N PRO A 165 -17.33 32.09 15.94
CA PRO A 165 -18.69 31.79 16.40
C PRO A 165 -18.80 30.32 16.81
N ASP A 166 -19.70 30.05 17.75
CA ASP A 166 -20.09 28.69 18.07
C ASP A 166 -20.83 28.07 16.87
N ASP A 167 -20.68 26.78 16.68
CA ASP A 167 -21.45 26.01 15.69
C ASP A 167 -22.37 25.05 16.46
N PRO A 168 -23.66 25.40 16.69
CA PRO A 168 -24.56 24.54 17.44
C PRO A 168 -24.92 23.25 16.74
N ASN A 169 -24.67 23.15 15.44
CA ASN A 169 -25.01 21.98 14.61
C ASN A 169 -23.81 21.07 14.29
N ILE A 170 -22.65 21.34 14.87
CA ILE A 170 -21.42 20.61 14.52
C ILE A 170 -21.54 19.10 14.75
N ARG A 171 -22.41 18.67 15.68
CA ARG A 171 -22.62 17.26 16.03
C ARG A 171 -24.02 16.77 15.69
N SER A 172 -24.74 17.48 14.82
CA SER A 172 -26.11 17.12 14.44
C SER A 172 -26.23 15.72 13.85
N ASP A 173 -25.23 15.28 13.12
CA ASP A 173 -25.19 13.93 12.54
C ASP A 173 -25.14 12.82 13.59
N LEU A 174 -24.81 13.14 14.83
CA LEU A 174 -24.80 12.22 15.95
C LEU A 174 -26.15 12.20 16.72
N GLY A 175 -27.14 12.91 16.24
CA GLY A 175 -28.44 13.03 16.91
C GLY A 175 -28.45 13.91 18.15
N LEU A 176 -27.47 14.79 18.25
CA LEU A 176 -27.31 15.74 19.38
C LEU A 176 -27.74 17.15 19.02
#